data_c6a16c1140c0792c93309e8b5f78f039
#
_entry.id   c6a16c1140c0792c93309e8b5f78f039
#
_cell.length_a   1.000
_cell.length_b   1.000
_cell.length_c   1.000
_cell.angle_alpha   90.00
_cell.angle_beta   90.00
_cell.angle_gamma   90.00
#
_symmetry.space_group_name_H-M   'P 1'
#
loop_
_entity.id
_entity.type
_entity.pdbx_description
1 polymer ?
#
loop_
_entity_poly.entity_id
_entity_poly.type
_entity_poly.pdbx_seq_one_letter_code
_entity_poly.pdbx_strand_id
1 'polypeptide(L)'
;MRICGVELTGNDAVVCLLNKDQGLFSLPETRIRKLTLKKDHTGADLQAFQAELVQFLKQNDVERVVIKERMQKGKFAGGAISFKLEATIQLIDEPGIEIALLTPTHIKAMLSENPLPIAFADTGLKQFQEHAFITAYAGHYAR
;
A
#
# COMPACT_ATOMS: atom_id res chain seq x y z
N MET A 1 -9.67 6.87 -10.66
CA MET A 1 -9.58 6.35 -9.28
C MET A 1 -8.15 6.44 -8.78
N ARG A 2 -7.95 6.89 -7.57
CA ARG A 2 -6.63 6.97 -6.93
C ARG A 2 -6.50 5.89 -5.88
N ILE A 3 -5.47 5.05 -6.03
CA ILE A 3 -5.17 3.93 -5.13
C ILE A 3 -3.87 4.20 -4.40
N CYS A 4 -3.83 3.87 -3.12
CA CYS A 4 -2.61 3.81 -2.33
C CYS A 4 -2.22 2.35 -2.17
N GLY A 5 -1.10 1.96 -2.78
CA GLY A 5 -0.52 0.64 -2.58
C GLY A 5 0.34 0.66 -1.33
N VAL A 6 0.26 -0.41 -0.55
CA VAL A 6 1.00 -0.51 0.72
C VAL A 6 1.77 -1.81 0.76
N GLU A 7 3.07 -1.70 1.02
CA GLU A 7 3.91 -2.84 1.38
C GLU A 7 4.36 -2.68 2.82
N LEU A 8 4.14 -3.73 3.61
CA LEU A 8 4.55 -3.76 5.01
C LEU A 8 5.90 -4.47 5.12
N THR A 9 6.90 -3.78 5.64
CA THR A 9 8.25 -4.33 5.79
C THR A 9 8.85 -3.84 7.10
N GLY A 10 9.26 -4.77 7.96
CA GLY A 10 9.72 -4.44 9.30
C GLY A 10 8.64 -3.71 10.08
N ASN A 11 8.93 -2.50 10.51
CA ASN A 11 7.97 -1.63 11.19
C ASN A 11 7.51 -0.46 10.32
N ASP A 12 7.66 -0.59 9.00
CA ASP A 12 7.28 0.43 8.04
C ASP A 12 6.07 0.00 7.22
N ALA A 13 5.22 0.96 6.90
CA ALA A 13 4.24 0.86 5.80
C ALA A 13 4.76 1.74 4.67
N VAL A 14 5.29 1.12 3.64
CA VAL A 14 5.74 1.81 2.42
C VAL A 14 4.52 2.07 1.56
N VAL A 15 4.35 3.30 1.11
CA VAL A 15 3.16 3.70 0.35
C VAL A 15 3.53 4.20 -1.04
N CYS A 16 2.63 3.97 -1.98
CA CYS A 16 2.73 4.51 -3.34
C CYS A 16 1.35 4.89 -3.84
N LEU A 17 1.19 6.14 -4.25
CA LEU A 17 -0.05 6.60 -4.84
C LEU A 17 0.00 6.36 -6.35
N LEU A 18 -1.07 5.81 -6.91
CA LEU A 18 -1.21 5.60 -8.34
C LEU A 18 -2.63 5.93 -8.78
N ASN A 19 -2.73 6.91 -9.68
CA ASN A 19 -4.02 7.34 -10.21
C ASN A 19 -4.23 6.74 -11.60
N LYS A 20 -5.46 6.30 -11.87
CA LYS A 20 -5.86 5.87 -13.21
C LYS A 20 -7.11 6.64 -13.60
N ASP A 21 -7.03 7.38 -14.70
CA ASP A 21 -8.15 8.16 -15.21
C ASP A 21 -8.24 7.97 -16.72
N GLN A 22 -9.39 7.48 -17.19
CA GLN A 22 -9.63 7.21 -18.61
C GLN A 22 -8.54 6.36 -19.24
N GLY A 23 -8.08 5.34 -18.51
CA GLY A 23 -7.06 4.41 -18.97
C GLY A 23 -5.62 4.91 -18.84
N LEU A 24 -5.42 6.15 -18.39
CA LEU A 24 -4.10 6.73 -18.24
C LEU A 24 -3.67 6.73 -16.78
N PHE A 25 -2.45 6.24 -16.55
CA PHE A 25 -1.85 6.22 -15.21
C PHE A 25 -1.04 7.47 -14.96
N SER A 26 -1.08 7.95 -13.71
CA SER A 26 -0.23 9.04 -13.26
C SER A 26 0.19 8.81 -11.81
N LEU A 27 1.33 9.38 -11.43
CA LEU A 27 1.89 9.28 -10.09
C LEU A 27 1.75 10.66 -9.42
N PRO A 28 0.76 10.81 -8.50
CA PRO A 28 0.63 12.07 -7.77
C PRO A 28 1.88 12.32 -6.92
N GLU A 29 2.33 13.56 -6.89
CA GLU A 29 3.46 13.93 -6.06
C GLU A 29 3.09 13.89 -4.59
N THR A 30 3.96 13.30 -3.78
CA THR A 30 3.85 13.31 -2.33
C THR A 30 5.24 13.19 -1.73
N ARG A 31 5.44 13.84 -0.58
CA ARG A 31 6.70 13.74 0.16
C ARG A 31 6.74 12.49 1.03
N ILE A 32 5.57 11.97 1.39
CA ILE A 32 5.48 10.78 2.24
C ILE A 32 5.62 9.55 1.36
N ARG A 33 6.63 8.74 1.66
CA ARG A 33 6.90 7.48 0.97
C ARG A 33 6.71 6.28 1.88
N LYS A 34 6.75 6.51 3.19
CA LYS A 34 6.51 5.46 4.19
C LYS A 34 6.10 6.10 5.50
N LEU A 35 5.39 5.30 6.30
CA LEU A 35 5.04 5.62 7.68
C LEU A 35 5.67 4.56 8.56
N THR A 36 6.35 4.98 9.63
CA THR A 36 7.10 4.10 10.49
C THR A 36 6.46 4.02 11.86
N LEU A 37 6.22 2.79 12.34
CA LEU A 37 5.79 2.55 13.72
C LEU A 37 7.04 2.34 14.56
N LYS A 38 7.14 3.03 15.70
CA LYS A 38 8.30 2.82 16.58
C LYS A 38 8.28 1.41 17.19
N LYS A 39 9.47 0.87 17.50
CA LYS A 39 9.59 -0.52 17.95
C LYS A 39 8.87 -0.78 19.27
N ASP A 40 9.04 0.11 20.24
CA ASP A 40 8.42 -0.01 21.55
C ASP A 40 7.08 0.71 21.58
N HIS A 41 6.18 0.28 20.70
CA HIS A 41 4.90 0.93 20.54
C HIS A 41 3.86 0.43 21.52
N THR A 42 2.92 1.33 21.84
CA THR A 42 1.73 1.05 22.64
C THR A 42 0.50 1.02 21.74
N GLY A 43 -0.65 0.72 22.33
CA GLY A 43 -1.93 0.85 21.61
C GLY A 43 -2.15 2.28 21.12
N ALA A 44 -1.76 3.27 21.91
CA ALA A 44 -1.87 4.68 21.54
C ALA A 44 -1.00 4.99 20.31
N ASP A 45 0.18 4.39 20.21
CA ASP A 45 1.05 4.56 19.05
C ASP A 45 0.44 3.95 17.79
N LEU A 46 -0.24 2.81 17.92
CA LEU A 46 -0.96 2.19 16.80
C LEU A 46 -2.13 3.07 16.34
N GLN A 47 -2.85 3.66 17.29
CA GLN A 47 -3.94 4.59 16.97
C GLN A 47 -3.40 5.85 16.27
N ALA A 48 -2.28 6.38 16.74
CA ALA A 48 -1.64 7.54 16.13
C ALA A 48 -1.16 7.22 14.71
N PHE A 49 -0.58 6.04 14.51
CA PHE A 49 -0.19 5.57 13.18
C PHE A 49 -1.38 5.52 12.24
N GLN A 50 -2.49 4.91 12.69
CA GLN A 50 -3.71 4.82 11.89
C GLN A 50 -4.25 6.20 11.53
N ALA A 51 -4.30 7.12 12.50
CA ALA A 51 -4.78 8.47 12.28
C ALA A 51 -3.92 9.24 11.29
N GLU A 52 -2.60 9.07 11.37
CA GLU A 52 -1.66 9.71 10.44
C GLU A 52 -1.87 9.17 9.01
N LEU A 53 -2.06 7.86 8.88
CA LEU A 53 -2.33 7.27 7.58
C LEU A 53 -3.66 7.77 7.02
N VAL A 54 -4.73 7.81 7.83
CA VAL A 54 -6.03 8.31 7.38
C VAL A 54 -5.91 9.75 6.90
N GLN A 55 -5.16 10.59 7.62
CA GLN A 55 -4.94 11.97 7.21
C GLN A 55 -4.24 12.04 5.85
N PHE A 56 -3.21 11.24 5.66
CA PHE A 56 -2.50 11.14 4.39
C PHE A 56 -3.43 10.73 3.25
N LEU A 57 -4.27 9.72 3.49
CA LEU A 57 -5.21 9.23 2.48
C LEU A 57 -6.23 10.30 2.09
N LYS A 58 -6.75 11.02 3.07
CA LYS A 58 -7.74 12.08 2.84
C LYS A 58 -7.12 13.27 2.11
N GLN A 59 -5.92 13.68 2.51
CA GLN A 59 -5.23 14.80 1.87
C GLN A 59 -4.88 14.53 0.42
N ASN A 60 -4.74 13.27 0.04
CA ASN A 60 -4.37 12.87 -1.31
C ASN A 60 -5.54 12.30 -2.11
N ASP A 61 -6.76 12.46 -1.62
CA ASP A 61 -7.98 12.01 -2.30
C ASP A 61 -7.95 10.53 -2.70
N VAL A 62 -7.39 9.69 -1.83
CA VAL A 62 -7.32 8.25 -2.06
C VAL A 62 -8.70 7.63 -1.88
N GLU A 63 -9.12 6.82 -2.84
CA GLU A 63 -10.41 6.12 -2.81
C GLU A 63 -10.28 4.67 -2.36
N ARG A 64 -9.12 4.07 -2.57
CA ARG A 64 -8.85 2.68 -2.20
C ARG A 64 -7.44 2.52 -1.71
N VAL A 65 -7.28 1.77 -0.62
CA VAL A 65 -5.99 1.30 -0.13
C VAL A 65 -5.88 -0.19 -0.46
N VAL A 66 -4.77 -0.59 -1.06
CA VAL A 66 -4.51 -1.99 -1.37
C VAL A 66 -3.25 -2.41 -0.65
N ILE A 67 -3.38 -3.35 0.27
CA ILE A 67 -2.26 -3.85 1.06
C ILE A 67 -1.78 -5.17 0.44
N LYS A 68 -0.48 -5.27 0.20
CA LYS A 68 0.12 -6.57 -0.13
C LYS A 68 0.07 -7.44 1.13
N GLU A 69 -0.76 -8.48 1.09
CA GLU A 69 -1.00 -9.32 2.26
C GLU A 69 0.29 -9.97 2.76
N ARG A 70 0.50 -9.93 4.09
CA ARG A 70 1.69 -10.53 4.69
C ARG A 70 1.55 -12.05 4.71
N MET A 71 2.63 -12.74 4.36
CA MET A 71 2.67 -14.21 4.40
C MET A 71 2.89 -14.67 5.84
N GLN A 72 2.07 -15.61 6.28
CA GLN A 72 2.13 -16.15 7.64
C GLN A 72 3.16 -17.27 7.76
N LYS A 73 3.50 -17.93 6.65
CA LYS A 73 4.39 -19.10 6.63
C LYS A 73 5.40 -18.97 5.51
N GLY A 74 6.47 -19.75 5.62
CA GLY A 74 7.46 -19.89 4.57
C GLY A 74 8.61 -18.91 4.66
N LYS A 75 9.44 -18.92 3.63
CA LYS A 75 10.69 -18.16 3.58
C LYS A 75 10.47 -16.64 3.64
N PHE A 76 9.35 -16.18 3.10
CA PHE A 76 9.03 -14.75 3.03
C PHE A 76 7.95 -14.34 4.01
N ALA A 77 7.78 -15.10 5.11
CA ALA A 77 6.81 -14.78 6.14
C ALA A 77 7.09 -13.40 6.74
N GLY A 78 6.02 -12.67 7.07
CA GLY A 78 6.13 -11.35 7.68
C GLY A 78 6.52 -11.42 9.15
N GLY A 79 7.18 -10.39 9.65
CA GLY A 79 7.47 -10.25 11.07
C GLY A 79 6.23 -9.86 11.87
N ALA A 80 6.30 -10.04 13.20
CA ALA A 80 5.15 -9.80 14.08
C ALA A 80 4.58 -8.38 13.96
N ILE A 81 5.43 -7.36 13.87
CA ILE A 81 4.98 -5.96 13.78
C ILE A 81 4.21 -5.73 12.49
N SER A 82 4.62 -6.37 11.38
CA SER A 82 3.94 -6.19 10.10
C SER A 82 2.48 -6.67 10.13
N PHE A 83 2.18 -7.71 10.92
CA PHE A 83 0.79 -8.18 11.08
C PHE A 83 -0.03 -7.20 11.90
N LYS A 84 0.57 -6.54 12.91
CA LYS A 84 -0.11 -5.48 13.65
C LYS A 84 -0.43 -4.29 12.75
N LEU A 85 0.50 -3.90 11.90
CA LEU A 85 0.28 -2.82 10.93
C LEU A 85 -0.81 -3.20 9.93
N GLU A 86 -0.79 -4.42 9.42
CA GLU A 86 -1.82 -4.89 8.50
C GLU A 86 -3.21 -4.79 9.13
N ALA A 87 -3.37 -5.29 10.36
CA ALA A 87 -4.63 -5.23 11.08
C ALA A 87 -5.04 -3.77 11.36
N THR A 88 -4.10 -2.93 11.75
CA THR A 88 -4.36 -1.53 12.04
C THR A 88 -4.91 -0.80 10.81
N ILE A 89 -4.33 -1.07 9.64
CA ILE A 89 -4.77 -0.46 8.38
C ILE A 89 -6.13 -1.04 7.95
N GLN A 90 -6.31 -2.38 8.10
CA GLN A 90 -7.58 -3.02 7.78
C GLN A 90 -8.76 -2.45 8.57
N LEU A 91 -8.50 -2.00 9.80
CA LEU A 91 -9.53 -1.46 10.68
C LEU A 91 -9.92 -0.02 10.36
N ILE A 92 -9.26 0.62 9.41
CA ILE A 92 -9.65 1.98 9.01
C ILE A 92 -11.10 1.95 8.51
N ASP A 93 -11.92 2.77 9.15
CA ASP A 93 -13.33 2.93 8.81
C ASP A 93 -13.57 4.40 8.47
N GLU A 94 -13.24 4.77 7.25
CA GLU A 94 -13.36 6.15 6.77
C GLU A 94 -14.27 6.16 5.54
N PRO A 95 -15.36 6.97 5.55
CA PRO A 95 -16.25 7.07 4.39
C PRO A 95 -15.49 7.45 3.13
N GLY A 96 -15.77 6.76 2.04
CA GLY A 96 -15.14 7.03 0.74
C GLY A 96 -13.80 6.34 0.52
N ILE A 97 -13.27 5.63 1.53
CA ILE A 97 -12.01 4.90 1.38
C ILE A 97 -12.26 3.41 1.59
N GLU A 98 -11.99 2.62 0.57
CA GLU A 98 -12.08 1.17 0.62
C GLU A 98 -10.71 0.60 0.98
N ILE A 99 -10.67 -0.42 1.83
CA ILE A 99 -9.44 -1.12 2.21
C ILE A 99 -9.51 -2.54 1.68
N ALA A 100 -8.50 -2.95 0.91
CA ALA A 100 -8.44 -4.28 0.34
C ALA A 100 -7.07 -4.91 0.56
N LEU A 101 -7.05 -6.24 0.65
CA LEU A 101 -5.83 -7.04 0.72
C LEU A 101 -5.70 -7.81 -0.59
N LEU A 102 -4.48 -7.85 -1.14
CA LEU A 102 -4.16 -8.72 -2.26
C LEU A 102 -3.03 -9.65 -1.88
N THR A 103 -3.23 -10.93 -2.10
CA THR A 103 -2.15 -11.91 -1.90
C THR A 103 -1.05 -11.71 -2.94
N PRO A 104 0.21 -12.09 -2.63
CA PRO A 104 1.27 -12.05 -3.64
C PRO A 104 0.93 -12.83 -4.91
N THR A 105 0.22 -13.96 -4.78
CA THR A 105 -0.23 -14.75 -5.93
C THR A 105 -1.22 -13.98 -6.79
N HIS A 106 -2.17 -13.29 -6.16
CA HIS A 106 -3.17 -12.48 -6.88
C HIS A 106 -2.49 -11.30 -7.60
N ILE A 107 -1.56 -10.64 -6.93
CA ILE A 107 -0.79 -9.54 -7.54
C ILE A 107 -0.06 -10.04 -8.79
N LYS A 108 0.61 -11.18 -8.68
CA LYS A 108 1.34 -11.78 -9.79
C LYS A 108 0.42 -12.10 -10.96
N ALA A 109 -0.77 -12.63 -10.68
CA ALA A 109 -1.76 -12.94 -11.71
C ALA A 109 -2.21 -11.66 -12.44
N MET A 110 -2.45 -10.58 -11.70
CA MET A 110 -2.87 -9.30 -12.30
C MET A 110 -1.78 -8.72 -13.21
N LEU A 111 -0.51 -8.84 -12.82
CA LEU A 111 0.61 -8.38 -13.64
C LEU A 111 0.80 -9.23 -14.89
N SER A 112 0.52 -10.53 -14.80
CA SER A 112 0.59 -11.44 -15.95
C SER A 112 -0.46 -11.07 -16.99
N GLU A 113 -1.66 -10.74 -16.56
CA GLU A 113 -2.77 -10.35 -17.44
C GLU A 113 -2.64 -8.90 -17.94
N ASN A 114 -2.00 -8.04 -17.14
CA ASN A 114 -1.89 -6.61 -17.40
C ASN A 114 -0.44 -6.16 -17.18
N PRO A 115 0.46 -6.42 -18.14
CA PRO A 115 1.87 -6.05 -17.98
C PRO A 115 2.05 -4.55 -17.72
N LEU A 116 3.06 -4.20 -16.92
CA LEU A 116 3.37 -2.81 -16.63
C LEU A 116 3.64 -2.03 -17.91
N PRO A 117 3.03 -0.83 -18.07
CA PRO A 117 3.25 -0.03 -19.27
C PRO A 117 4.64 0.59 -19.37
N ILE A 118 5.33 0.73 -18.23
CA ILE A 118 6.71 1.23 -18.18
C ILE A 118 7.51 0.43 -17.17
N ALA A 119 8.83 0.44 -17.31
CA ALA A 119 9.71 -0.17 -16.33
C ALA A 119 9.67 0.64 -15.02
N PHE A 120 9.81 -0.04 -13.89
CA PHE A 120 9.81 0.65 -12.60
C PHE A 120 10.89 1.74 -12.54
N ALA A 121 12.08 1.49 -13.11
CA ALA A 121 13.18 2.45 -13.12
C ALA A 121 12.80 3.79 -13.77
N ASP A 122 11.78 3.78 -14.65
CA ASP A 122 11.36 4.99 -15.36
C ASP A 122 10.26 5.76 -14.62
N THR A 123 9.81 5.28 -13.46
CA THR A 123 8.76 5.96 -12.69
C THR A 123 9.26 7.15 -11.90
N GLY A 124 10.54 7.21 -11.60
CA GLY A 124 11.12 8.21 -10.71
C GLY A 124 10.91 7.91 -9.22
N LEU A 125 10.26 6.80 -8.89
CA LEU A 125 10.05 6.39 -7.51
C LEU A 125 11.34 5.85 -6.89
N LYS A 126 11.38 5.83 -5.56
CA LYS A 126 12.50 5.22 -4.83
C LYS A 126 12.43 3.70 -4.96
N GLN A 127 13.62 3.05 -4.99
CA GLN A 127 13.69 1.60 -5.19
C GLN A 127 12.86 0.83 -4.15
N PHE A 128 12.82 1.28 -2.90
CA PHE A 128 12.08 0.60 -1.86
C PHE A 128 10.56 0.67 -2.05
N GLN A 129 10.08 1.54 -2.96
CA GLN A 129 8.64 1.65 -3.26
C GLN A 129 8.16 0.69 -4.34
N GLU A 130 9.05 -0.13 -4.91
CA GLU A 130 8.68 -0.99 -6.05
C GLU A 130 7.48 -1.89 -5.77
N HIS A 131 7.48 -2.58 -4.64
CA HIS A 131 6.37 -3.47 -4.31
C HIS A 131 5.09 -2.72 -3.98
N ALA A 132 5.18 -1.55 -3.36
CA ALA A 132 4.00 -0.71 -3.12
C ALA A 132 3.41 -0.20 -4.44
N PHE A 133 4.27 0.18 -5.39
CA PHE A 133 3.84 0.58 -6.72
C PHE A 133 3.14 -0.56 -7.46
N ILE A 134 3.76 -1.75 -7.46
CA ILE A 134 3.19 -2.94 -8.12
C ILE A 134 1.85 -3.30 -7.49
N THR A 135 1.73 -3.20 -6.16
CA THR A 135 0.49 -3.49 -5.45
C THR A 135 -0.61 -2.50 -5.84
N ALA A 136 -0.28 -1.22 -5.92
CA ALA A 136 -1.24 -0.20 -6.36
C ALA A 136 -1.69 -0.47 -7.80
N TYR A 137 -0.74 -0.81 -8.67
CA TYR A 137 -1.04 -1.13 -10.08
C TYR A 137 -1.98 -2.33 -10.17
N ALA A 138 -1.64 -3.42 -9.48
CA ALA A 138 -2.49 -4.62 -9.44
C ALA A 138 -3.89 -4.29 -8.89
N GLY A 139 -3.96 -3.40 -7.92
CA GLY A 139 -5.22 -2.96 -7.31
C GLY A 139 -6.18 -2.27 -8.27
N HIS A 140 -5.67 -1.70 -9.37
CA HIS A 140 -6.54 -1.11 -10.40
C HIS A 140 -7.24 -2.16 -11.24
N TYR A 141 -6.76 -3.40 -11.25
CA TYR A 141 -7.33 -4.50 -12.03
C TYR A 141 -8.02 -5.53 -11.17
N ALA A 142 -7.64 -5.67 -9.91
CA ALA A 142 -8.26 -6.60 -8.99
C ALA A 142 -9.59 -6.07 -8.47
N ARG A 143 -10.53 -6.97 -8.23
CA ARG A 143 -11.84 -6.63 -7.68
C ARG A 143 -12.02 -7.16 -6.27
#